data_e5a6ba1a15af5a83529f612f4c457205
#
_entry.id   e5a6ba1a15af5a83529f612f4c457205
#
_cell.length_a   1.000
_cell.length_b   1.000
_cell.length_c   1.000
_cell.angle_alpha   90.00
_cell.angle_beta   90.00
_cell.angle_gamma   90.00
#
_symmetry.space_group_name_H-M   'P 1'
#
loop_
_entity.id
_entity.type
_entity.pdbx_description
1 polymer ?
#
loop_
_entity_poly.entity_id
_entity_poly.type
_entity_poly.pdbx_seq_one_letter_code
_entity_poly.pdbx_strand_id
1 'polypeptide(L)'
;MQTLLPQLESLLQQADISLSDQQKQQLLALVGLLHKWNKAYNLTSVREPEAMLVRHILDSIVVAPHLHGARFIDVGTGPGLPGLPLAIVQPDKQFVLLDSLGKRIRFIRQVIMELGLKNVVAVQARV
;
A
#
# COMPACT_ATOMS: atom_id res chain seq x y z
N MET A 1 7.12 13.10 2.36
CA MET A 1 7.87 12.02 1.66
C MET A 1 8.28 12.36 0.23
N GLN A 2 8.16 13.61 -0.15
CA GLN A 2 8.59 14.03 -1.50
C GLN A 2 10.09 13.82 -1.74
N THR A 3 10.90 13.81 -0.69
CA THR A 3 12.32 13.53 -0.81
C THR A 3 12.63 12.13 -1.33
N LEU A 4 11.66 11.21 -1.26
CA LEU A 4 11.79 9.85 -1.78
C LEU A 4 11.38 9.70 -3.24
N LEU A 5 10.83 10.76 -3.87
CA LEU A 5 10.37 10.67 -5.25
C LEU A 5 11.47 10.22 -6.23
N PRO A 6 12.68 10.79 -6.19
CA PRO A 6 13.74 10.32 -7.09
C PRO A 6 14.07 8.84 -6.91
N GLN A 7 14.09 8.35 -5.66
CA GLN A 7 14.33 6.93 -5.39
C GLN A 7 13.20 6.07 -5.94
N LEU A 8 11.95 6.47 -5.73
CA LEU A 8 10.79 5.76 -6.27
C LEU A 8 10.87 5.68 -7.80
N GLU A 9 11.15 6.79 -8.46
CA GLU A 9 11.26 6.83 -9.91
C GLU A 9 12.37 5.93 -10.44
N SER A 10 13.52 5.90 -9.76
CA SER A 10 14.62 5.01 -10.11
C SER A 10 14.23 3.54 -9.97
N LEU A 11 13.56 3.18 -8.88
CA LEU A 11 13.10 1.81 -8.65
C LEU A 11 12.08 1.37 -9.69
N LEU A 12 11.13 2.24 -10.03
CA LEU A 12 10.12 1.95 -11.05
C LEU A 12 10.76 1.74 -12.41
N GLN A 13 11.75 2.56 -12.76
CA GLN A 13 12.49 2.41 -14.02
C GLN A 13 13.21 1.09 -14.08
N GLN A 14 13.90 0.71 -13.00
CA GLN A 14 14.62 -0.56 -12.93
C GLN A 14 13.69 -1.77 -13.06
N ALA A 15 12.48 -1.66 -12.52
CA ALA A 15 11.47 -2.72 -12.56
C ALA A 15 10.61 -2.67 -13.83
N ASP A 16 10.83 -1.71 -14.72
CA ASP A 16 10.05 -1.48 -15.93
C ASP A 16 8.56 -1.28 -15.63
N ILE A 17 8.27 -0.48 -14.61
CA ILE A 17 6.91 -0.15 -14.19
C ILE A 17 6.65 1.32 -14.48
N SER A 18 5.57 1.60 -15.23
CA SER A 18 5.12 2.96 -15.53
C SER A 18 3.90 3.31 -14.69
N LEU A 19 3.97 4.41 -13.96
CA LEU A 19 2.88 4.90 -13.12
C LEU A 19 2.62 6.36 -13.44
N SER A 20 1.36 6.80 -13.21
CA SER A 20 1.01 8.22 -13.31
C SER A 20 1.63 9.00 -12.14
N ASP A 21 1.70 10.32 -12.29
CA ASP A 21 2.17 11.18 -11.20
C ASP A 21 1.27 11.04 -9.97
N GLN A 22 -0.04 10.92 -10.16
CA GLN A 22 -0.97 10.71 -9.06
C GLN A 22 -0.67 9.42 -8.30
N GLN A 23 -0.43 8.32 -9.01
CA GLN A 23 -0.10 7.04 -8.38
C GLN A 23 1.21 7.12 -7.59
N LYS A 24 2.22 7.78 -8.14
CA LYS A 24 3.49 7.99 -7.42
C LYS A 24 3.26 8.78 -6.14
N GLN A 25 2.48 9.86 -6.20
CA GLN A 25 2.17 10.67 -5.02
C GLN A 25 1.39 9.87 -3.98
N GLN A 26 0.46 9.03 -4.40
CA GLN A 26 -0.29 8.17 -3.49
C GLN A 26 0.62 7.14 -2.80
N LEU A 27 1.55 6.55 -3.53
CA LEU A 27 2.52 5.62 -2.94
C LEU A 27 3.43 6.31 -1.92
N LEU A 28 3.91 7.52 -2.22
CA LEU A 28 4.72 8.29 -1.29
C LEU A 28 3.91 8.68 -0.05
N ALA A 29 2.65 9.06 -0.22
CA ALA A 29 1.77 9.38 0.90
C ALA A 29 1.52 8.15 1.77
N LEU A 30 1.38 6.97 1.18
CA LEU A 30 1.23 5.72 1.93
C LEU A 30 2.47 5.47 2.80
N VAL A 31 3.67 5.64 2.26
CA VAL A 31 4.91 5.50 3.04
C VAL A 31 4.92 6.50 4.20
N GLY A 32 4.53 7.74 3.96
CA GLY A 32 4.48 8.77 4.99
C GLY A 32 3.51 8.42 6.12
N LEU A 33 2.32 7.94 5.78
CA LEU A 33 1.32 7.51 6.76
C LEU A 33 1.80 6.28 7.54
N LEU A 34 2.37 5.30 6.85
CA LEU A 34 2.88 4.10 7.49
C LEU A 34 4.01 4.45 8.46
N HIS A 35 4.93 5.33 8.07
CA HIS A 35 6.00 5.80 8.93
C HIS A 35 5.45 6.51 10.18
N LYS A 36 4.48 7.40 9.98
CA LYS A 36 3.87 8.17 11.08
C LYS A 36 3.14 7.26 12.07
N TRP A 37 2.28 6.38 11.56
CA TRP A 37 1.46 5.51 12.41
C TRP A 37 2.27 4.40 13.07
N ASN A 38 3.34 3.95 12.40
CA ASN A 38 4.20 2.89 12.94
C ASN A 38 4.85 3.27 14.27
N LYS A 39 5.13 4.55 14.46
CA LYS A 39 5.72 5.05 15.72
C LYS A 39 4.81 4.79 16.91
N ALA A 40 3.49 4.88 16.72
CA ALA A 40 2.52 4.71 17.80
C ALA A 40 1.97 3.28 17.89
N TYR A 41 1.86 2.57 16.76
CA TYR A 41 1.08 1.33 16.70
C TYR A 41 1.87 0.10 16.30
N ASN A 42 3.16 0.22 15.98
CA ASN A 42 4.01 -0.93 15.59
C ASN A 42 3.37 -1.77 14.50
N LEU A 43 3.06 -1.14 13.37
CA LEU A 43 2.39 -1.80 12.26
C LEU A 43 3.32 -2.70 11.45
N THR A 44 4.61 -2.38 11.42
CA THR A 44 5.63 -3.13 10.70
C THR A 44 6.98 -3.04 11.45
N SER A 45 7.81 -4.05 11.28
CA SER A 45 9.18 -4.04 11.80
C SER A 45 10.11 -3.15 10.97
N VAL A 46 9.73 -2.82 9.74
CA VAL A 46 10.49 -1.91 8.88
C VAL A 46 10.23 -0.49 9.34
N ARG A 47 11.28 0.23 9.75
CA ARG A 47 11.15 1.55 10.37
C ARG A 47 11.48 2.71 9.47
N GLU A 48 12.45 2.55 8.58
CA GLU A 48 12.94 3.64 7.74
C GLU A 48 12.11 3.78 6.47
N PRO A 49 11.71 5.01 6.08
CA PRO A 49 10.91 5.21 4.87
C PRO A 49 11.56 4.67 3.60
N GLU A 50 12.87 4.78 3.48
CA GLU A 50 13.60 4.23 2.32
C GLU A 50 13.46 2.72 2.24
N ALA A 51 13.53 2.03 3.37
CA ALA A 51 13.33 0.58 3.42
C ALA A 51 11.88 0.20 3.16
N MET A 52 10.92 1.01 3.63
CA MET A 52 9.50 0.80 3.35
C MET A 52 9.22 0.88 1.85
N LEU A 53 9.87 1.82 1.17
CA LEU A 53 9.69 1.99 -0.27
C LEU A 53 10.07 0.73 -1.03
N VAL A 54 11.17 0.08 -0.66
CA VAL A 54 11.62 -1.15 -1.32
C VAL A 54 10.83 -2.36 -0.84
N ARG A 55 10.77 -2.59 0.47
CA ARG A 55 10.23 -3.84 1.03
C ARG A 55 8.71 -3.90 1.03
N HIS A 56 8.05 -2.75 1.19
CA HIS A 56 6.59 -2.71 1.27
C HIS A 56 5.94 -2.26 -0.02
N ILE A 57 6.50 -1.25 -0.68
CA ILE A 57 5.88 -0.70 -1.87
C ILE A 57 6.30 -1.48 -3.11
N LEU A 58 7.59 -1.51 -3.41
CA LEU A 58 8.07 -2.16 -4.64
C LEU A 58 7.76 -3.65 -4.64
N ASP A 59 8.05 -4.35 -3.54
CA ASP A 59 7.77 -5.79 -3.45
C ASP A 59 6.29 -6.10 -3.63
N SER A 60 5.40 -5.19 -3.22
CA SER A 60 3.96 -5.35 -3.42
C SER A 60 3.57 -5.16 -4.88
N ILE A 61 4.02 -4.06 -5.50
CA ILE A 61 3.52 -3.71 -6.84
C ILE A 61 4.13 -4.56 -7.96
N VAL A 62 5.26 -5.21 -7.74
CA VAL A 62 5.85 -6.10 -8.77
C VAL A 62 4.97 -7.32 -9.03
N VAL A 63 4.05 -7.68 -8.13
CA VAL A 63 3.12 -8.78 -8.37
C VAL A 63 1.90 -8.37 -9.20
N ALA A 64 1.68 -7.07 -9.42
CA ALA A 64 0.51 -6.59 -10.13
C ALA A 64 0.30 -7.23 -11.51
N PRO A 65 1.34 -7.42 -12.36
CA PRO A 65 1.14 -8.06 -13.66
C PRO A 65 0.70 -9.52 -13.57
N HIS A 66 0.87 -10.15 -12.41
CA HIS A 66 0.51 -11.55 -12.19
C HIS A 66 -0.90 -11.73 -11.62
N LEU A 67 -1.61 -10.63 -11.35
CA LEU A 67 -2.98 -10.69 -10.86
C LEU A 67 -3.94 -10.93 -12.02
N HIS A 68 -4.76 -11.97 -11.87
CA HIS A 68 -5.78 -12.30 -12.87
C HIS A 68 -7.17 -12.12 -12.24
N GLY A 69 -8.09 -11.54 -13.00
CA GLY A 69 -9.43 -11.27 -12.52
C GLY A 69 -9.62 -9.81 -12.12
N ALA A 70 -10.80 -9.51 -11.57
CA ALA A 70 -11.21 -8.14 -11.27
C ALA A 70 -11.34 -7.86 -9.77
N ARG A 71 -11.43 -8.91 -8.93
CA ARG A 71 -11.67 -8.78 -7.49
C ARG A 71 -10.68 -9.63 -6.71
N PHE A 72 -10.14 -9.06 -5.63
CA PHE A 72 -9.11 -9.70 -4.81
C PHE A 72 -9.44 -9.53 -3.34
N ILE A 73 -9.15 -10.56 -2.56
CA ILE A 73 -9.25 -10.53 -1.10
C ILE A 73 -7.85 -10.79 -0.55
N ASP A 74 -7.38 -9.85 0.28
CA ASP A 74 -6.09 -9.96 0.96
C ASP A 74 -6.37 -10.33 2.42
N VAL A 75 -6.23 -11.61 2.75
CA VAL A 75 -6.52 -12.15 4.08
C VAL A 75 -5.28 -12.05 4.95
N GLY A 76 -5.44 -11.48 6.16
CA GLY A 76 -4.30 -11.23 7.03
C GLY A 76 -3.41 -10.14 6.47
N THR A 77 -4.02 -9.09 5.94
CA THR A 77 -3.32 -8.03 5.20
C THR A 77 -2.32 -7.23 6.05
N GLY A 78 -2.42 -7.30 7.38
CA GLY A 78 -1.59 -6.48 8.27
C GLY A 78 -1.89 -5.00 8.09
N PRO A 79 -0.86 -4.16 7.85
CA PRO A 79 -1.09 -2.73 7.61
C PRO A 79 -1.55 -2.43 6.18
N GLY A 80 -2.11 -3.41 5.48
CA GLY A 80 -2.63 -3.23 4.12
C GLY A 80 -1.62 -3.58 3.04
N LEU A 81 -0.77 -4.56 3.29
CA LEU A 81 0.27 -4.96 2.34
C LEU A 81 0.05 -6.42 1.94
N PRO A 82 0.10 -6.74 0.67
CA PRO A 82 0.33 -5.89 -0.49
C PRO A 82 -0.90 -5.11 -1.00
N GLY A 83 -2.04 -5.23 -0.34
CA GLY A 83 -3.33 -4.76 -0.85
C GLY A 83 -3.42 -3.28 -1.17
N LEU A 84 -2.93 -2.39 -0.27
CA LEU A 84 -3.00 -0.95 -0.52
C LEU A 84 -2.13 -0.52 -1.70
N PRO A 85 -0.86 -0.92 -1.79
CA PRO A 85 -0.08 -0.59 -2.99
C PRO A 85 -0.71 -1.13 -4.27
N LEU A 86 -1.26 -2.34 -4.24
CA LEU A 86 -1.92 -2.92 -5.41
C LEU A 86 -3.16 -2.13 -5.81
N ALA A 87 -3.97 -1.69 -4.84
CA ALA A 87 -5.14 -0.88 -5.13
C ALA A 87 -4.77 0.45 -5.78
N ILE A 88 -3.65 1.04 -5.38
CA ILE A 88 -3.16 2.28 -5.97
C ILE A 88 -2.76 2.09 -7.44
N VAL A 89 -2.03 1.00 -7.74
CA VAL A 89 -1.50 0.78 -9.09
C VAL A 89 -2.47 0.06 -10.02
N GLN A 90 -3.55 -0.51 -9.48
CA GLN A 90 -4.59 -1.21 -10.24
C GLN A 90 -5.96 -0.60 -9.93
N PRO A 91 -6.22 0.65 -10.36
CA PRO A 91 -7.44 1.36 -9.94
C PRO A 91 -8.73 0.80 -10.52
N ASP A 92 -8.66 -0.02 -11.56
CA ASP A 92 -9.81 -0.67 -12.19
C ASP A 92 -10.16 -2.03 -11.56
N LYS A 93 -9.38 -2.49 -10.57
CA LYS A 93 -9.64 -3.74 -9.85
C LYS A 93 -10.17 -3.43 -8.45
N GLN A 94 -10.89 -4.39 -7.86
CA GLN A 94 -11.50 -4.24 -6.54
C GLN A 94 -10.74 -5.07 -5.51
N PHE A 95 -10.48 -4.48 -4.34
CA PHE A 95 -9.72 -5.12 -3.27
C PHE A 95 -10.49 -5.08 -1.96
N VAL A 96 -10.52 -6.22 -1.26
CA VAL A 96 -11.02 -6.34 0.11
C VAL A 96 -9.84 -6.74 0.99
N LEU A 97 -9.53 -5.91 1.99
CA LEU A 97 -8.42 -6.16 2.90
C LEU A 97 -8.97 -6.60 4.25
N LEU A 98 -8.62 -7.80 4.67
CA LEU A 98 -9.09 -8.41 5.91
C LEU A 98 -7.98 -8.51 6.94
N ASP A 99 -8.28 -8.12 8.18
CA ASP A 99 -7.41 -8.41 9.32
C ASP A 99 -8.26 -8.47 10.59
N SER A 100 -7.78 -9.20 11.59
CA SER A 100 -8.48 -9.34 12.86
C SER A 100 -8.18 -8.19 13.83
N LEU A 101 -7.07 -7.48 13.65
CA LEU A 101 -6.63 -6.45 14.59
C LEU A 101 -7.20 -5.08 14.23
N GLY A 102 -7.95 -4.52 15.18
CA GLY A 102 -8.62 -3.23 14.98
C GLY A 102 -7.66 -2.09 14.65
N LYS A 103 -6.46 -2.07 15.25
CA LYS A 103 -5.48 -1.01 14.98
C LYS A 103 -5.02 -1.01 13.52
N ARG A 104 -4.87 -2.19 12.92
CA ARG A 104 -4.50 -2.33 11.50
C ARG A 104 -5.62 -1.85 10.60
N ILE A 105 -6.85 -2.24 10.92
CA ILE A 105 -8.03 -1.83 10.14
C ILE A 105 -8.22 -0.31 10.23
N ARG A 106 -8.04 0.30 11.40
CA ARG A 106 -8.14 1.76 11.53
C ARG A 106 -7.08 2.46 10.67
N PHE A 107 -5.86 1.94 10.64
CA PHE A 107 -4.82 2.49 9.78
C PHE A 107 -5.22 2.40 8.30
N ILE A 108 -5.66 1.22 7.85
CA ILE A 108 -6.04 1.01 6.45
C ILE A 108 -7.16 1.95 6.06
N ARG A 109 -8.19 2.10 6.90
CA ARG A 109 -9.32 3.00 6.64
C ARG A 109 -8.87 4.46 6.56
N GLN A 110 -7.92 4.84 7.40
CA GLN A 110 -7.35 6.20 7.35
C GLN A 110 -6.64 6.44 6.02
N VAL A 111 -5.86 5.48 5.55
CA VAL A 111 -5.17 5.57 4.25
C VAL A 111 -6.20 5.69 3.12
N ILE A 112 -7.21 4.84 3.11
CA ILE A 112 -8.26 4.86 2.09
C ILE A 112 -8.90 6.25 2.00
N MET A 113 -9.22 6.82 3.16
CA MET A 113 -9.83 8.14 3.24
C MET A 113 -8.90 9.24 2.76
N GLU A 114 -7.66 9.26 3.27
CA GLU A 114 -6.72 10.35 2.94
C GLU A 114 -6.26 10.31 1.49
N LEU A 115 -6.10 9.12 0.92
CA LEU A 115 -5.67 8.99 -0.48
C LEU A 115 -6.85 8.99 -1.45
N GLY A 116 -8.08 8.97 -0.94
CA GLY A 116 -9.27 8.97 -1.79
C GLY A 116 -9.40 7.70 -2.64
N LEU A 117 -9.01 6.55 -2.11
CA LEU A 117 -9.09 5.29 -2.84
C LEU A 117 -10.52 4.79 -2.90
N LYS A 118 -11.00 4.44 -4.11
CA LYS A 118 -12.40 4.05 -4.33
C LYS A 118 -12.55 2.57 -4.64
N ASN A 119 -11.46 1.85 -4.79
CA ASN A 119 -11.46 0.45 -5.24
C ASN A 119 -11.00 -0.51 -4.15
N VAL A 120 -10.98 -0.09 -2.89
CA VAL A 120 -10.53 -0.91 -1.79
C VAL A 120 -11.38 -0.64 -0.55
N VAL A 121 -11.69 -1.70 0.19
CA VAL A 121 -12.37 -1.62 1.48
C VAL A 121 -11.60 -2.44 2.51
N ALA A 122 -11.71 -2.07 3.78
CA ALA A 122 -11.09 -2.78 4.89
C ALA A 122 -12.17 -3.41 5.75
N VAL A 123 -12.00 -4.70 6.09
CA VAL A 123 -12.95 -5.45 6.89
C VAL A 123 -12.22 -6.07 8.07
N GLN A 124 -12.71 -5.79 9.29
CA GLN A 124 -12.20 -6.45 10.49
C GLN A 124 -12.95 -7.76 10.66
N ALA A 125 -12.22 -8.87 10.55
CA ALA A 125 -12.81 -10.19 10.67
C ALA A 125 -11.74 -11.21 11.06
N ARG A 126 -12.17 -12.26 11.73
CA ARG A 126 -11.34 -13.44 11.97
C ARG A 126 -11.55 -14.44 10.84
N VAL A 127 -10.48 -15.11 10.51
CA VAL A 127 -10.51 -16.16 9.51
C VAL A 127 -10.36 -17.51 10.19
#